data_ba1be6b45483b9a17dd95a9fb8a7c24c
#
_entry.id   ba1be6b45483b9a17dd95a9fb8a7c24c
#
_cell.length_a   1.000
_cell.length_b   1.000
_cell.length_c   1.000
_cell.angle_alpha   90.00
_cell.angle_beta   90.00
_cell.angle_gamma   90.00
#
_symmetry.space_group_name_H-M   'P 1'
#
loop_
_entity.id
_entity.type
_entity.pdbx_description
1 polymer ?
#
loop_
_entity_poly.entity_id
_entity_poly.type
_entity_poly.pdbx_seq_one_letter_code
_entity_poly.pdbx_strand_id
1 'polypeptide(L)'
;MLELEHISFDVPGESGQKEIIRDISLTIPNQTFVAITGPNGGGKSTLAKLIAGIEQPTSGRILFDGEDITHKSITERANMGISYAFQQPVRFKGIQVLDLLRIAAGKDRPLSITDACAYLSEVGLGAKDYVNREVNASLSGGELKRIEIATVLARGQKLSVFDEPEAGIDLWSFQNLIEVFERMQQKNTDGSIIVISHQERILNIADEIIVLAAGKVTQHGPRAEILPGLLGTTSAVNACTILEQGGREA
;
A
#
# COMPACT_ATOMS: atom_id res chain seq x y z
N MET A 1 -15.35 -1.15 -6.76
CA MET A 1 -15.03 0.27 -7.05
C MET A 1 -14.92 1.01 -5.73
N LEU A 2 -13.88 1.83 -5.57
CA LEU A 2 -13.70 2.72 -4.41
C LEU A 2 -13.92 4.16 -4.86
N GLU A 3 -14.77 4.89 -4.13
CA GLU A 3 -15.05 6.30 -4.39
C GLU A 3 -14.83 7.12 -3.13
N LEU A 4 -14.11 8.21 -3.26
CA LEU A 4 -13.89 9.20 -2.21
C LEU A 4 -14.60 10.48 -2.65
N GLU A 5 -15.48 11.01 -1.80
CA GLU A 5 -16.25 12.21 -2.08
C GLU A 5 -15.97 13.27 -1.02
N HIS A 6 -15.28 14.32 -1.42
CA HIS A 6 -14.97 15.49 -0.58
C HIS A 6 -14.31 15.14 0.76
N ILE A 7 -13.38 14.16 0.75
CA ILE A 7 -12.70 13.69 1.95
C ILE A 7 -11.76 14.76 2.49
N SER A 8 -11.97 15.14 3.74
CA SER A 8 -11.01 15.94 4.52
C SER A 8 -10.67 15.24 5.84
N PHE A 9 -9.46 15.49 6.35
CA PHE A 9 -9.01 14.95 7.62
C PHE A 9 -8.09 15.93 8.34
N ASP A 10 -8.47 16.26 9.57
CA ASP A 10 -7.79 17.20 10.44
C ASP A 10 -7.28 16.48 11.69
N VAL A 11 -6.14 16.92 12.20
CA VAL A 11 -5.58 16.45 13.47
C VAL A 11 -5.34 17.64 14.40
N PRO A 12 -5.40 17.46 15.73
CA PRO A 12 -5.00 18.50 16.68
C PRO A 12 -3.53 18.90 16.46
N GLY A 13 -3.27 20.18 16.31
CA GLY A 13 -1.93 20.75 16.18
C GLY A 13 -1.64 21.79 17.25
N GLU A 14 -0.38 22.22 17.37
CA GLU A 14 0.08 23.19 18.40
C GLU A 14 -0.64 24.56 18.31
N SER A 15 -1.08 24.96 17.12
CA SER A 15 -1.74 26.25 16.87
C SER A 15 -3.21 26.13 16.42
N GLY A 16 -3.85 24.95 16.67
CA GLY A 16 -5.21 24.67 16.23
C GLY A 16 -5.31 23.36 15.45
N GLN A 17 -6.35 23.19 14.64
CA GLN A 17 -6.47 22.01 13.76
C GLN A 17 -5.50 22.12 12.58
N LYS A 18 -4.77 21.03 12.32
CA LYS A 18 -3.90 20.88 11.15
C LYS A 18 -4.57 19.97 10.15
N GLU A 19 -4.91 20.54 9.00
CA GLU A 19 -5.50 19.83 7.88
C GLU A 19 -4.45 18.97 7.16
N ILE A 20 -4.63 17.65 7.18
CA ILE A 20 -3.71 16.67 6.56
C ILE A 20 -4.23 16.27 5.17
N ILE A 21 -5.53 16.05 5.04
CA ILE A 21 -6.22 15.77 3.77
C ILE A 21 -7.23 16.88 3.51
N ARG A 22 -7.27 17.36 2.28
CA ARG A 22 -7.96 18.59 1.88
C ARG A 22 -8.86 18.36 0.69
N ASP A 23 -10.14 18.07 0.95
CA ASP A 23 -11.18 17.98 -0.07
C ASP A 23 -10.79 17.06 -1.26
N ILE A 24 -10.44 15.80 -0.94
CA ILE A 24 -10.11 14.82 -1.96
C ILE A 24 -11.38 14.16 -2.50
N SER A 25 -11.57 14.26 -3.80
CA SER A 25 -12.56 13.49 -4.56
C SER A 25 -11.84 12.71 -5.64
N LEU A 26 -11.99 11.37 -5.61
CA LEU A 26 -11.38 10.48 -6.60
C LEU A 26 -12.14 9.14 -6.68
N THR A 27 -12.05 8.50 -7.82
CA THR A 27 -12.63 7.18 -8.06
C THR A 27 -11.52 6.22 -8.50
N ILE A 28 -11.46 5.05 -7.87
CA ILE A 28 -10.57 3.95 -8.25
C ILE A 28 -11.45 2.82 -8.79
N PRO A 29 -11.35 2.51 -10.09
CA PRO A 29 -12.11 1.43 -10.70
C PRO A 29 -11.75 0.07 -10.12
N ASN A 30 -12.62 -0.92 -10.33
CA ASN A 30 -12.27 -2.32 -10.04
C ASN A 30 -11.17 -2.80 -11.01
N GLN A 31 -10.42 -3.80 -10.59
CA GLN A 31 -9.39 -4.45 -11.40
C GLN A 31 -8.24 -3.51 -11.83
N THR A 32 -7.99 -2.45 -11.05
CA THR A 32 -6.97 -1.45 -11.35
C THR A 32 -5.83 -1.52 -10.34
N PHE A 33 -4.60 -1.47 -10.81
CA PHE A 33 -3.42 -1.26 -10.00
C PHE A 33 -3.11 0.24 -9.95
N VAL A 34 -3.28 0.86 -8.80
CA VAL A 34 -3.04 2.29 -8.59
C VAL A 34 -1.80 2.52 -7.75
N ALA A 35 -0.88 3.32 -8.23
CA ALA A 35 0.24 3.81 -7.43
C ALA A 35 -0.05 5.22 -6.91
N ILE A 36 0.08 5.41 -5.60
CA ILE A 36 0.00 6.75 -4.97
C ILE A 36 1.42 7.20 -4.64
N THR A 37 1.83 8.33 -5.20
CA THR A 37 3.16 8.91 -4.98
C THR A 37 3.06 10.40 -4.60
N GLY A 38 4.19 11.07 -4.39
CA GLY A 38 4.26 12.48 -4.01
C GLY A 38 5.15 12.70 -2.77
N PRO A 39 5.45 13.94 -2.39
CA PRO A 39 6.41 14.26 -1.34
C PRO A 39 6.06 13.65 0.02
N ASN A 40 7.09 13.47 0.87
CA ASN A 40 6.89 13.04 2.24
C ASN A 40 6.05 14.07 3.01
N GLY A 41 5.16 13.59 3.87
CA GLY A 41 4.20 14.45 4.56
C GLY A 41 3.03 14.94 3.69
N GLY A 42 2.92 14.48 2.44
CA GLY A 42 1.84 14.85 1.51
C GLY A 42 0.46 14.27 1.85
N GLY A 43 0.35 13.37 2.85
CA GLY A 43 -0.93 12.78 3.27
C GLY A 43 -1.18 11.35 2.75
N LYS A 44 -0.24 10.73 2.02
CA LYS A 44 -0.41 9.42 1.37
C LYS A 44 -0.83 8.30 2.33
N SER A 45 -0.05 8.06 3.39
CA SER A 45 -0.37 7.04 4.40
C SER A 45 -1.65 7.39 5.18
N THR A 46 -1.95 8.68 5.37
CA THR A 46 -3.21 9.11 5.98
C THR A 46 -4.40 8.74 5.10
N LEU A 47 -4.32 9.00 3.79
CA LEU A 47 -5.37 8.62 2.84
C LEU A 47 -5.60 7.10 2.85
N ALA A 48 -4.53 6.31 2.83
CA ALA A 48 -4.61 4.86 2.91
C ALA A 48 -5.26 4.37 4.22
N LYS A 49 -4.94 5.00 5.37
CA LYS A 49 -5.56 4.69 6.67
C LYS A 49 -7.04 5.06 6.71
N LEU A 50 -7.44 6.15 6.07
CA LEU A 50 -8.85 6.53 5.92
C LEU A 50 -9.61 5.49 5.10
N ILE A 51 -9.04 5.00 3.99
CA ILE A 51 -9.61 3.92 3.17
C ILE A 51 -9.76 2.63 3.97
N ALA A 52 -8.76 2.29 4.78
CA ALA A 52 -8.77 1.07 5.61
C ALA A 52 -9.68 1.18 6.86
N GLY A 53 -10.14 2.38 7.23
CA GLY A 53 -10.93 2.63 8.44
C GLY A 53 -10.12 2.68 9.73
N ILE A 54 -8.80 2.83 9.62
CA ILE A 54 -7.89 3.04 10.77
C ILE A 54 -8.08 4.45 11.32
N GLU A 55 -8.26 5.41 10.42
CA GLU A 55 -8.64 6.78 10.73
C GLU A 55 -10.04 7.07 10.16
N GLN A 56 -10.73 8.04 10.74
CA GLN A 56 -12.06 8.47 10.29
C GLN A 56 -11.94 9.86 9.66
N PRO A 57 -12.53 10.12 8.49
CA PRO A 57 -12.48 11.44 7.89
C PRO A 57 -13.23 12.46 8.74
N THR A 58 -12.76 13.71 8.76
CA THR A 58 -13.44 14.83 9.42
C THR A 58 -14.70 15.25 8.63
N SER A 59 -14.65 15.10 7.32
CA SER A 59 -15.78 15.33 6.41
C SER A 59 -15.67 14.52 5.13
N GLY A 60 -16.75 14.44 4.38
CA GLY A 60 -16.84 13.69 3.14
C GLY A 60 -17.34 12.26 3.34
N ARG A 61 -17.34 11.46 2.26
CA ARG A 61 -17.83 10.09 2.25
C ARG A 61 -16.88 9.17 1.51
N ILE A 62 -16.80 7.92 1.98
CA ILE A 62 -16.06 6.83 1.34
C ILE A 62 -17.06 5.77 0.96
N LEU A 63 -17.17 5.46 -0.35
CA LEU A 63 -18.02 4.40 -0.85
C LEU A 63 -17.16 3.25 -1.39
N PHE A 64 -17.56 2.03 -1.11
CA PHE A 64 -16.92 0.83 -1.62
C PHE A 64 -18.00 -0.10 -2.21
N ASP A 65 -17.88 -0.38 -3.51
CA ASP A 65 -18.89 -1.09 -4.30
C ASP A 65 -20.30 -0.47 -4.17
N GLY A 66 -20.35 0.88 -4.09
CA GLY A 66 -21.60 1.64 -3.94
C GLY A 66 -22.16 1.69 -2.50
N GLU A 67 -21.54 1.02 -1.54
CA GLU A 67 -21.93 1.06 -0.13
C GLU A 67 -21.12 2.12 0.63
N ASP A 68 -21.78 2.97 1.42
CA ASP A 68 -21.11 3.93 2.29
C ASP A 68 -20.42 3.23 3.45
N ILE A 69 -19.10 3.31 3.46
CA ILE A 69 -18.24 2.71 4.48
C ILE A 69 -17.60 3.74 5.41
N THR A 70 -17.98 5.01 5.29
CA THR A 70 -17.33 6.13 5.99
C THR A 70 -17.15 5.87 7.48
N HIS A 71 -18.19 5.36 8.15
CA HIS A 71 -18.18 5.10 9.60
C HIS A 71 -18.01 3.64 9.96
N LYS A 72 -17.80 2.75 8.98
CA LYS A 72 -17.53 1.33 9.26
C LYS A 72 -16.16 1.15 9.92
N SER A 73 -16.10 0.27 10.88
CA SER A 73 -14.88 -0.14 11.58
C SER A 73 -13.90 -0.87 10.65
N ILE A 74 -12.63 -0.96 11.06
CA ILE A 74 -11.60 -1.75 10.37
C ILE A 74 -12.09 -3.19 10.11
N THR A 75 -12.74 -3.81 11.12
CA THR A 75 -13.23 -5.19 11.01
C THR A 75 -14.34 -5.33 9.97
N GLU A 76 -15.29 -4.40 9.93
CA GLU A 76 -16.37 -4.40 8.92
C GLU A 76 -15.80 -4.22 7.52
N ARG A 77 -14.89 -3.24 7.33
CA ARG A 77 -14.23 -3.03 6.02
C ARG A 77 -13.38 -4.22 5.60
N ALA A 78 -12.70 -4.84 6.55
CA ALA A 78 -11.96 -6.06 6.30
C ALA A 78 -12.86 -7.22 5.86
N ASN A 79 -14.06 -7.37 6.45
CA ASN A 79 -15.05 -8.37 6.04
C ASN A 79 -15.69 -8.07 4.68
N MET A 80 -15.72 -6.81 4.26
CA MET A 80 -16.15 -6.40 2.93
C MET A 80 -15.11 -6.65 1.83
N GLY A 81 -13.87 -6.98 2.22
CA GLY A 81 -12.80 -7.31 1.30
C GLY A 81 -11.73 -6.22 1.15
N ILE A 82 -11.56 -5.34 2.12
CA ILE A 82 -10.47 -4.34 2.15
C ILE A 82 -9.35 -4.87 3.05
N SER A 83 -8.11 -4.92 2.55
CA SER A 83 -6.92 -5.24 3.33
C SER A 83 -5.94 -4.08 3.35
N TYR A 84 -5.15 -4.00 4.42
CA TYR A 84 -4.11 -2.98 4.59
C TYR A 84 -2.83 -3.62 5.09
N ALA A 85 -1.74 -3.42 4.36
CA ALA A 85 -0.39 -3.78 4.76
C ALA A 85 0.34 -2.53 5.26
N PHE A 86 0.79 -2.57 6.50
CA PHE A 86 1.39 -1.42 7.18
C PHE A 86 2.80 -1.11 6.65
N GLN A 87 3.22 0.15 6.73
CA GLN A 87 4.60 0.55 6.44
C GLN A 87 5.60 -0.23 7.31
N GLN A 88 5.31 -0.37 8.60
CA GLN A 88 6.07 -1.23 9.51
C GLN A 88 5.24 -2.48 9.84
N PRO A 89 5.75 -3.68 9.49
CA PRO A 89 5.01 -4.91 9.74
C PRO A 89 4.83 -5.17 11.22
N VAL A 90 3.65 -5.68 11.58
CA VAL A 90 3.29 -5.98 12.96
C VAL A 90 3.93 -7.29 13.42
N ARG A 91 4.45 -7.33 14.63
CA ARG A 91 4.99 -8.53 15.28
C ARG A 91 3.96 -9.13 16.23
N PHE A 92 3.82 -10.45 16.18
CA PHE A 92 2.86 -11.18 17.01
C PHE A 92 3.62 -12.18 17.87
N LYS A 93 3.63 -11.97 19.19
CA LYS A 93 4.26 -12.91 20.12
C LYS A 93 3.39 -14.15 20.29
N GLY A 94 4.00 -15.34 20.15
CA GLY A 94 3.30 -16.61 20.34
C GLY A 94 2.45 -17.09 19.16
N ILE A 95 2.51 -16.42 18.00
CA ILE A 95 1.79 -16.83 16.79
C ILE A 95 2.79 -17.34 15.75
N GLN A 96 2.54 -18.53 15.19
CA GLN A 96 3.32 -19.06 14.07
C GLN A 96 2.85 -18.47 12.74
N VAL A 97 3.72 -18.46 11.74
CA VAL A 97 3.40 -17.99 10.39
C VAL A 97 2.19 -18.72 9.80
N LEU A 98 2.10 -20.04 9.99
CA LEU A 98 0.96 -20.84 9.54
C LEU A 98 -0.36 -20.35 10.18
N ASP A 99 -0.35 -20.08 11.48
CA ASP A 99 -1.54 -19.64 12.19
C ASP A 99 -1.94 -18.23 11.76
N LEU A 100 -0.96 -17.36 11.52
CA LEU A 100 -1.22 -16.01 11.00
C LEU A 100 -1.86 -16.07 9.60
N LEU A 101 -1.37 -16.92 8.71
CA LEU A 101 -1.94 -17.13 7.37
C LEU A 101 -3.36 -17.72 7.45
N ARG A 102 -3.62 -18.66 8.38
CA ARG A 102 -4.97 -19.20 8.62
C ARG A 102 -5.94 -18.15 9.13
N ILE A 103 -5.50 -17.33 10.08
CA ILE A 103 -6.28 -16.20 10.60
C ILE A 103 -6.62 -15.23 9.45
N ALA A 104 -5.63 -14.92 8.62
CA ALA A 104 -5.81 -14.03 7.47
C ALA A 104 -6.80 -14.59 6.44
N ALA A 105 -6.71 -15.87 6.11
CA ALA A 105 -7.63 -16.55 5.17
C ALA A 105 -9.09 -16.55 5.65
N GLY A 106 -9.31 -16.45 6.97
CA GLY A 106 -10.64 -16.41 7.56
C GLY A 106 -11.23 -17.79 7.87
N LYS A 107 -12.33 -17.79 8.62
CA LYS A 107 -12.97 -19.04 9.12
C LYS A 107 -13.63 -19.85 8.01
N ASP A 108 -14.11 -19.19 6.97
CA ASP A 108 -14.86 -19.83 5.89
C ASP A 108 -13.95 -20.43 4.80
N ARG A 109 -12.65 -20.21 4.89
CA ARG A 109 -11.62 -20.74 3.97
C ARG A 109 -10.53 -21.44 4.76
N PRO A 110 -10.71 -22.72 5.17
CA PRO A 110 -9.69 -23.45 5.89
C PRO A 110 -8.41 -23.57 5.04
N LEU A 111 -7.35 -22.92 5.49
CA LEU A 111 -6.07 -22.91 4.78
C LEU A 111 -5.28 -24.18 5.12
N SER A 112 -4.96 -24.99 4.11
CA SER A 112 -4.09 -26.13 4.27
C SER A 112 -2.63 -25.68 4.46
N ILE A 113 -1.80 -26.60 4.98
CA ILE A 113 -0.36 -26.35 5.10
C ILE A 113 0.29 -26.19 3.72
N THR A 114 -0.25 -26.89 2.71
CA THR A 114 0.23 -26.82 1.32
C THR A 114 -0.05 -25.42 0.73
N ASP A 115 -1.25 -24.87 0.96
CA ASP A 115 -1.60 -23.53 0.50
C ASP A 115 -0.76 -22.46 1.21
N ALA A 116 -0.53 -22.61 2.53
CA ALA A 116 0.35 -21.71 3.28
C ALA A 116 1.78 -21.73 2.72
N CYS A 117 2.30 -22.91 2.40
CA CYS A 117 3.61 -23.06 1.75
C CYS A 117 3.64 -22.40 0.35
N ALA A 118 2.57 -22.49 -0.41
CA ALA A 118 2.48 -21.85 -1.71
C ALA A 118 2.55 -20.31 -1.58
N TYR A 119 1.79 -19.70 -0.66
CA TYR A 119 1.86 -18.25 -0.41
C TYR A 119 3.23 -17.79 0.06
N LEU A 120 3.90 -18.56 0.94
CA LEU A 120 5.27 -18.24 1.37
C LEU A 120 6.27 -18.30 0.21
N SER A 121 6.15 -19.32 -0.63
CA SER A 121 6.98 -19.45 -1.83
C SER A 121 6.73 -18.31 -2.81
N GLU A 122 5.48 -17.86 -2.95
CA GLU A 122 5.11 -16.76 -3.83
C GLU A 122 5.79 -15.44 -3.44
N VAL A 123 5.96 -15.20 -2.14
CA VAL A 123 6.69 -14.02 -1.63
C VAL A 123 8.20 -14.25 -1.46
N GLY A 124 8.73 -15.35 -2.01
CA GLY A 124 10.16 -15.66 -1.99
C GLY A 124 10.70 -16.11 -0.63
N LEU A 125 9.85 -16.69 0.23
CA LEU A 125 10.27 -17.32 1.49
C LEU A 125 10.32 -18.86 1.34
N GLY A 126 11.40 -19.46 1.85
CA GLY A 126 11.55 -20.92 1.90
C GLY A 126 10.47 -21.53 2.81
N ALA A 127 9.39 -22.06 2.22
CA ALA A 127 8.20 -22.46 2.97
C ALA A 127 8.48 -23.38 4.16
N LYS A 128 9.39 -24.38 3.98
CA LYS A 128 9.78 -25.33 5.03
C LYS A 128 10.42 -24.66 6.24
N ASP A 129 11.14 -23.58 6.01
CA ASP A 129 11.91 -22.88 7.04
C ASP A 129 11.06 -21.87 7.81
N TYR A 130 9.96 -21.40 7.19
CA TYR A 130 9.14 -20.30 7.75
C TYR A 130 7.78 -20.72 8.26
N VAL A 131 7.14 -21.76 7.70
CA VAL A 131 5.74 -22.10 8.00
C VAL A 131 5.45 -22.31 9.49
N ASN A 132 6.42 -22.88 10.23
CA ASN A 132 6.33 -23.16 11.67
C ASN A 132 7.09 -22.14 12.54
N ARG A 133 7.69 -21.09 11.95
CA ARG A 133 8.39 -20.06 12.72
C ARG A 133 7.42 -19.14 13.41
N GLU A 134 7.78 -18.69 14.60
CA GLU A 134 7.05 -17.65 15.31
C GLU A 134 7.29 -16.28 14.67
N VAL A 135 6.22 -15.47 14.56
CA VAL A 135 6.27 -14.10 14.00
C VAL A 135 6.77 -13.13 15.07
N ASN A 136 8.03 -13.22 15.41
CA ASN A 136 8.66 -12.49 16.51
C ASN A 136 9.90 -11.68 16.08
N ALA A 137 10.67 -11.22 17.06
CA ALA A 137 11.86 -10.39 16.86
C ALA A 137 13.05 -11.12 16.17
N SER A 138 13.00 -12.44 16.01
CA SER A 138 14.03 -13.21 15.31
C SER A 138 13.93 -13.09 13.78
N LEU A 139 12.80 -12.60 13.27
CA LEU A 139 12.59 -12.32 11.86
C LEU A 139 13.13 -10.94 11.50
N SER A 140 13.83 -10.82 10.40
CA SER A 140 14.25 -9.54 9.83
C SER A 140 13.05 -8.71 9.36
N GLY A 141 13.22 -7.41 9.18
CA GLY A 141 12.17 -6.54 8.66
C GLY A 141 11.64 -6.98 7.29
N GLY A 142 12.55 -7.40 6.39
CA GLY A 142 12.18 -7.89 5.07
C GLY A 142 11.44 -9.24 5.10
N GLU A 143 11.78 -10.15 6.02
CA GLU A 143 11.03 -11.40 6.21
C GLU A 143 9.62 -11.14 6.74
N LEU A 144 9.49 -10.27 7.74
CA LEU A 144 8.19 -9.88 8.28
C LEU A 144 7.31 -9.22 7.21
N LYS A 145 7.90 -8.36 6.37
CA LYS A 145 7.17 -7.68 5.28
C LYS A 145 6.65 -8.69 4.27
N ARG A 146 7.46 -9.67 3.88
CA ARG A 146 7.03 -10.74 2.97
C ARG A 146 5.94 -11.63 3.58
N ILE A 147 6.02 -11.92 4.88
CA ILE A 147 4.96 -12.65 5.60
C ILE A 147 3.67 -11.82 5.61
N GLU A 148 3.73 -10.50 5.86
CA GLU A 148 2.57 -9.61 5.80
C GLU A 148 1.92 -9.65 4.40
N ILE A 149 2.70 -9.56 3.33
CA ILE A 149 2.19 -9.67 1.95
C ILE A 149 1.55 -11.04 1.72
N ALA A 150 2.17 -12.13 2.22
CA ALA A 150 1.57 -13.47 2.13
C ALA A 150 0.21 -13.54 2.85
N THR A 151 0.00 -12.82 3.95
CA THR A 151 -1.32 -12.74 4.61
C THR A 151 -2.37 -12.04 3.75
N VAL A 152 -1.98 -10.98 3.04
CA VAL A 152 -2.87 -10.29 2.09
C VAL A 152 -3.26 -11.22 0.94
N LEU A 153 -2.29 -11.96 0.37
CA LEU A 153 -2.54 -12.97 -0.67
C LEU A 153 -3.48 -14.08 -0.19
N ALA A 154 -3.23 -14.63 1.01
CA ALA A 154 -4.05 -15.70 1.58
C ALA A 154 -5.50 -15.28 1.79
N ARG A 155 -5.73 -14.02 2.09
CA ARG A 155 -7.06 -13.47 2.32
C ARG A 155 -7.88 -13.33 1.02
N GLY A 156 -7.26 -13.01 -0.14
CA GLY A 156 -7.93 -12.87 -1.43
C GLY A 156 -8.94 -11.73 -1.43
N GLN A 157 -8.47 -10.49 -1.46
CA GLN A 157 -9.29 -9.30 -1.21
C GLN A 157 -9.77 -8.62 -2.50
N LYS A 158 -10.90 -7.88 -2.39
CA LYS A 158 -11.40 -6.98 -3.44
C LYS A 158 -10.57 -5.70 -3.56
N LEU A 159 -9.97 -5.24 -2.44
CA LEU A 159 -9.08 -4.09 -2.40
C LEU A 159 -7.92 -4.36 -1.46
N SER A 160 -6.71 -4.31 -1.98
CA SER A 160 -5.47 -4.46 -1.21
C SER A 160 -4.71 -3.14 -1.20
N VAL A 161 -4.44 -2.60 -0.02
CA VAL A 161 -3.71 -1.35 0.17
C VAL A 161 -2.36 -1.65 0.80
N PHE A 162 -1.27 -1.23 0.17
CA PHE A 162 0.10 -1.40 0.63
C PHE A 162 0.75 -0.04 0.87
N ASP A 163 1.19 0.19 2.10
CA ASP A 163 1.86 1.44 2.48
C ASP A 163 3.37 1.23 2.54
N GLU A 164 4.09 1.76 1.53
CA GLU A 164 5.53 1.64 1.34
C GLU A 164 6.04 0.19 1.54
N PRO A 165 5.53 -0.78 0.75
CA PRO A 165 5.84 -2.20 0.93
C PRO A 165 7.32 -2.53 0.74
N GLU A 166 8.07 -1.65 0.08
CA GLU A 166 9.51 -1.75 -0.14
C GLU A 166 10.36 -1.29 1.05
N ALA A 167 9.79 -0.64 2.05
CA ALA A 167 10.54 -0.10 3.18
C ALA A 167 11.26 -1.21 3.97
N GLY A 168 12.60 -1.09 4.06
CA GLY A 168 13.43 -2.06 4.78
C GLY A 168 13.67 -3.39 4.05
N ILE A 169 13.35 -3.47 2.76
CA ILE A 169 13.61 -4.63 1.89
C ILE A 169 14.92 -4.39 1.11
N ASP A 170 15.75 -5.43 1.02
CA ASP A 170 16.95 -5.41 0.18
C ASP A 170 16.62 -5.47 -1.32
N LEU A 171 17.59 -5.10 -2.16
CA LEU A 171 17.42 -4.98 -3.61
C LEU A 171 16.91 -6.27 -4.28
N TRP A 172 17.40 -7.46 -3.83
CA TRP A 172 17.01 -8.75 -4.40
C TRP A 172 15.57 -9.10 -4.01
N SER A 173 15.23 -8.89 -2.75
CA SER A 173 13.86 -9.08 -2.25
C SER A 173 12.88 -8.10 -2.87
N PHE A 174 13.32 -6.89 -3.24
CA PHE A 174 12.51 -5.91 -3.94
C PHE A 174 12.12 -6.37 -5.36
N GLN A 175 13.04 -7.03 -6.09
CA GLN A 175 12.70 -7.60 -7.39
C GLN A 175 11.57 -8.65 -7.26
N ASN A 176 11.66 -9.53 -6.27
CA ASN A 176 10.61 -10.51 -6.01
C ASN A 176 9.28 -9.85 -5.65
N LEU A 177 9.30 -8.72 -4.93
CA LEU A 177 8.11 -7.96 -4.58
C LEU A 177 7.38 -7.43 -5.83
N ILE A 178 8.11 -6.90 -6.81
CA ILE A 178 7.54 -6.47 -8.10
C ILE A 178 6.82 -7.63 -8.79
N GLU A 179 7.48 -8.79 -8.89
CA GLU A 179 6.88 -9.99 -9.50
C GLU A 179 5.63 -10.47 -8.74
N VAL A 180 5.59 -10.30 -7.40
CA VAL A 180 4.39 -10.60 -6.61
C VAL A 180 3.25 -9.68 -7.02
N PHE A 181 3.48 -8.37 -7.13
CA PHE A 181 2.45 -7.42 -7.53
C PHE A 181 1.96 -7.67 -8.97
N GLU A 182 2.85 -7.95 -9.91
CA GLU A 182 2.46 -8.32 -11.28
C GLU A 182 1.59 -9.58 -11.30
N ARG A 183 1.95 -10.61 -10.51
CA ARG A 183 1.13 -11.82 -10.37
C ARG A 183 -0.21 -11.55 -9.69
N MET A 184 -0.24 -10.68 -8.66
CA MET A 184 -1.50 -10.27 -8.03
C MET A 184 -2.44 -9.61 -9.04
N GLN A 185 -1.91 -8.68 -9.85
CA GLN A 185 -2.68 -8.01 -10.89
C GLN A 185 -3.24 -9.00 -11.93
N GLN A 186 -2.43 -9.98 -12.34
CA GLN A 186 -2.85 -10.98 -13.33
C GLN A 186 -3.86 -12.00 -12.78
N LYS A 187 -3.73 -12.41 -11.50
CA LYS A 187 -4.58 -13.43 -10.88
C LYS A 187 -5.86 -12.86 -10.30
N ASN A 188 -5.84 -11.61 -9.86
CA ASN A 188 -6.96 -10.99 -9.16
C ASN A 188 -7.90 -10.33 -10.18
N THR A 189 -8.75 -11.14 -10.80
CA THR A 189 -9.71 -10.69 -11.81
C THR A 189 -10.81 -9.78 -11.26
N ASP A 190 -10.99 -9.71 -9.94
CA ASP A 190 -12.08 -8.96 -9.31
C ASP A 190 -11.60 -7.89 -8.30
N GLY A 191 -10.30 -7.87 -7.98
CA GLY A 191 -9.74 -6.98 -6.96
C GLY A 191 -8.88 -5.85 -7.54
N SER A 192 -8.78 -4.76 -6.78
CA SER A 192 -7.89 -3.63 -7.06
C SER A 192 -6.73 -3.58 -6.08
N ILE A 193 -5.63 -2.99 -6.50
CA ILE A 193 -4.42 -2.84 -5.70
C ILE A 193 -4.09 -1.35 -5.61
N ILE A 194 -3.88 -0.85 -4.40
CA ILE A 194 -3.33 0.49 -4.15
C ILE A 194 -1.96 0.31 -3.51
N VAL A 195 -0.92 0.88 -4.09
CA VAL A 195 0.42 0.89 -3.50
C VAL A 195 0.90 2.32 -3.32
N ILE A 196 1.21 2.68 -2.09
CA ILE A 196 1.94 3.93 -1.82
C ILE A 196 3.42 3.64 -2.01
N SER A 197 4.06 4.31 -2.96
CA SER A 197 5.49 4.12 -3.22
C SER A 197 6.12 5.32 -3.93
N HIS A 198 7.43 5.44 -3.76
CA HIS A 198 8.29 6.37 -4.50
C HIS A 198 9.18 5.64 -5.50
N GLN A 199 9.11 4.32 -5.54
CA GLN A 199 9.98 3.50 -6.37
C GLN A 199 9.48 3.46 -7.81
N GLU A 200 10.33 3.91 -8.74
CA GLU A 200 10.02 3.94 -10.16
C GLU A 200 9.53 2.58 -10.68
N ARG A 201 10.10 1.47 -10.21
CA ARG A 201 9.69 0.12 -10.63
C ARG A 201 8.24 -0.19 -10.26
N ILE A 202 7.76 0.25 -9.08
CA ILE A 202 6.36 0.09 -8.69
C ILE A 202 5.47 1.00 -9.54
N LEU A 203 5.89 2.26 -9.77
CA LEU A 203 5.16 3.18 -10.64
C LEU A 203 5.03 2.63 -12.07
N ASN A 204 6.06 1.92 -12.56
CA ASN A 204 6.08 1.36 -13.91
C ASN A 204 5.10 0.18 -14.13
N ILE A 205 4.69 -0.54 -13.09
CA ILE A 205 3.71 -1.63 -13.20
C ILE A 205 2.28 -1.19 -12.91
N ALA A 206 2.06 0.05 -12.43
CA ALA A 206 0.73 0.58 -12.18
C ALA A 206 -0.03 0.88 -13.48
N ASP A 207 -1.35 0.76 -13.44
CA ASP A 207 -2.24 1.21 -14.51
C ASP A 207 -2.44 2.73 -14.42
N GLU A 208 -2.67 3.21 -13.21
CA GLU A 208 -2.88 4.63 -12.91
C GLU A 208 -1.93 5.13 -11.81
N ILE A 209 -1.60 6.41 -11.87
CA ILE A 209 -0.79 7.10 -10.86
C ILE A 209 -1.58 8.26 -10.30
N ILE A 210 -1.58 8.35 -8.95
CA ILE A 210 -2.10 9.49 -8.20
C ILE A 210 -0.93 10.20 -7.53
N VAL A 211 -0.79 11.49 -7.78
CA VAL A 211 0.21 12.34 -7.10
C VAL A 211 -0.47 13.13 -6.01
N LEU A 212 -0.09 12.85 -4.77
CA LEU A 212 -0.63 13.51 -3.57
C LEU A 212 0.41 14.45 -2.97
N ALA A 213 0.11 15.74 -2.91
CA ALA A 213 0.99 16.74 -2.33
C ALA A 213 0.19 17.74 -1.48
N ALA A 214 0.71 18.08 -0.29
CA ALA A 214 0.09 19.01 0.65
C ALA A 214 -1.41 18.70 0.94
N GLY A 215 -1.74 17.42 1.04
CA GLY A 215 -3.10 16.95 1.33
C GLY A 215 -4.07 16.97 0.15
N LYS A 216 -3.61 17.26 -1.07
CA LYS A 216 -4.44 17.34 -2.28
C LYS A 216 -3.94 16.40 -3.37
N VAL A 217 -4.86 15.88 -4.18
CA VAL A 217 -4.51 15.23 -5.44
C VAL A 217 -4.11 16.32 -6.44
N THR A 218 -2.84 16.31 -6.85
CA THR A 218 -2.30 17.28 -7.81
C THR A 218 -2.32 16.76 -9.24
N GLN A 219 -2.21 15.44 -9.42
CA GLN A 219 -2.31 14.75 -10.70
C GLN A 219 -2.97 13.38 -10.47
N HIS A 220 -3.79 12.93 -11.41
CA HIS A 220 -4.38 11.61 -11.45
C HIS A 220 -4.63 11.21 -12.90
N GLY A 221 -4.25 10.01 -13.27
CA GLY A 221 -4.50 9.48 -14.60
C GLY A 221 -3.65 8.27 -14.95
N PRO A 222 -3.72 7.82 -16.22
CA PRO A 222 -2.94 6.71 -16.71
C PRO A 222 -1.44 6.91 -16.49
N ARG A 223 -0.74 5.84 -16.12
CA ARG A 223 0.72 5.86 -15.93
C ARG A 223 1.46 6.51 -17.09
N ALA A 224 1.05 6.20 -18.33
CA ALA A 224 1.72 6.69 -19.54
C ALA A 224 1.72 8.23 -19.64
N GLU A 225 0.75 8.90 -19.02
CA GLU A 225 0.63 10.36 -19.03
C GLU A 225 1.36 11.00 -17.85
N ILE A 226 1.31 10.38 -16.68
CA ILE A 226 1.81 10.96 -15.42
C ILE A 226 3.31 10.69 -15.22
N LEU A 227 3.75 9.44 -15.44
CA LEU A 227 5.11 9.01 -15.11
C LEU A 227 6.22 9.77 -15.83
N PRO A 228 6.14 10.11 -17.15
CA PRO A 228 7.18 10.88 -17.81
C PRO A 228 7.44 12.24 -17.18
N GLY A 229 6.37 12.92 -16.72
CA GLY A 229 6.48 14.21 -16.02
C GLY A 229 7.18 14.09 -14.67
N LEU A 230 6.93 13.02 -13.92
CA LEU A 230 7.58 12.77 -12.63
C LEU A 230 9.07 12.49 -12.79
N LEU A 231 9.47 11.69 -13.78
CA LEU A 231 10.87 11.37 -14.05
C LEU A 231 11.63 12.55 -14.65
N GLY A 232 10.99 13.34 -15.51
CA GLY A 232 11.57 14.53 -16.13
C GLY A 232 11.90 15.64 -15.11
N THR A 233 11.03 15.86 -14.13
CA THR A 233 11.27 16.84 -13.06
C THR A 233 12.43 16.44 -12.14
N THR A 234 12.59 15.14 -11.88
CA THR A 234 13.70 14.62 -11.06
C THR A 234 15.04 14.86 -11.74
N SER A 235 15.13 14.68 -13.06
CA SER A 235 16.35 14.93 -13.84
C SER A 235 16.71 16.42 -13.88
N ALA A 236 15.73 17.31 -13.98
CA ALA A 236 15.95 18.75 -14.01
C ALA A 236 16.44 19.31 -12.65
N VAL A 237 15.89 18.80 -11.53
CA VAL A 237 16.33 19.19 -10.18
C VAL A 237 17.79 18.75 -9.94
N ASN A 238 18.16 17.55 -10.34
CA ASN A 238 19.54 17.05 -10.22
C ASN A 238 20.52 17.86 -11.09
N ALA A 239 20.12 18.29 -12.28
CA ALA A 239 20.93 19.12 -13.15
C ALA A 239 21.18 20.53 -12.56
N CYS A 240 20.18 21.15 -11.94
CA CYS A 240 20.34 22.44 -11.27
C CYS A 240 21.26 22.36 -10.05
N THR A 241 21.16 21.29 -9.24
CA THR A 241 22.01 21.10 -8.05
C THR A 241 23.49 20.90 -8.43
N ILE A 242 23.77 20.25 -9.56
CA ILE A 242 25.15 20.06 -10.08
C ILE A 242 25.74 21.39 -10.57
N LEU A 243 24.94 22.26 -11.17
CA LEU A 243 25.40 23.58 -11.65
C LEU A 243 25.69 24.55 -10.49
N GLU A 244 24.96 24.46 -9.37
CA GLU A 244 25.23 25.27 -8.18
C GLU A 244 26.51 24.84 -7.42
N GLN A 245 26.87 23.56 -7.49
CA GLN A 245 28.11 23.07 -6.85
C GLN A 245 29.36 23.24 -7.69
N GLY A 246 29.26 23.36 -9.01
CA GLY A 246 30.37 23.58 -9.93
C GLY A 246 30.83 25.03 -10.02
N GLY A 247 30.13 25.99 -9.43
CA GLY A 247 30.43 27.45 -9.50
C GLY A 247 31.27 28.02 -8.34
N ARG A 248 31.85 27.18 -7.46
CA ARG A 248 32.64 27.64 -6.30
C ARG A 248 34.14 27.32 -6.34
N GLU A 249 34.66 26.88 -7.46
CA GLU A 249 36.11 26.76 -7.68
C GLU A 249 36.51 27.52 -8.97
N ALA A 250 36.64 28.82 -8.86
CA ALA A 250 37.43 29.69 -9.75
C ALA A 250 37.80 30.99 -9.02
#